data_dfeb2664845b9eba91ce1b7301d80fe0
#
_entry.id   dfeb2664845b9eba91ce1b7301d80fe0
#
_cell.length_a   1.000
_cell.length_b   1.000
_cell.length_c   1.000
_cell.angle_alpha   90.00
_cell.angle_beta   90.00
_cell.angle_gamma   90.00
#
_symmetry.space_group_name_H-M   'P 1'
#
loop_
_entity.id
_entity.type
_entity.pdbx_description
1 polymer ?
#
loop_
_entity_poly.entity_id
_entity_poly.type
_entity_poly.pdbx_seq_one_letter_code
_entity_poly.pdbx_strand_id
1 'polypeptide(L)'
;YSIPRQKNDDPKAATIFSEASSFNFPDSVTTTFLCPQITPMSGWERSKPSYEEEYTADAPMDTTSQYGVGYTFPCLFHIKAQSADNGSDSGDYWALVSETGVDGNYVGSRLSDYNRETGYTIAFPQPGENNGNGTPYAAVELPFSTPWRTITIGNSLQPIVETTIPYDLVDPKYEASTDYTPGRYTWSWLLWQDPSVNYNDQRQFIDLANHFGYEYVLVD
;
A
#
# COMPACT_ATOMS: atom_id res chain seq x y z
N TYR A 1 -5.70 -15.50 6.92
CA TYR A 1 -6.01 -16.93 6.88
C TYR A 1 -4.85 -17.73 7.43
N SER A 2 -5.16 -18.88 8.08
CA SER A 2 -4.16 -19.85 8.49
C SER A 2 -4.31 -21.14 7.71
N ILE A 3 -3.22 -21.64 7.18
CA ILE A 3 -3.15 -22.89 6.42
C ILE A 3 -2.39 -23.88 7.30
N PRO A 4 -3.08 -24.81 7.99
CA PRO A 4 -2.43 -25.74 8.91
C PRO A 4 -1.75 -26.90 8.18
N ARG A 5 -0.77 -27.48 8.85
CA ARG A 5 -0.26 -28.81 8.54
C ARG A 5 -0.76 -29.77 9.63
N GLN A 6 -1.74 -30.59 9.31
CA GLN A 6 -2.46 -31.39 10.29
C GLN A 6 -1.77 -32.73 10.65
N LYS A 7 -1.03 -33.30 9.70
CA LYS A 7 -0.36 -34.58 9.84
C LYS A 7 1.09 -34.55 9.39
N ASN A 8 1.91 -35.47 9.85
CA ASN A 8 3.32 -35.53 9.48
C ASN A 8 3.57 -35.89 8.00
N ASP A 9 2.61 -36.54 7.36
CA ASP A 9 2.64 -36.93 5.92
C ASP A 9 2.00 -35.86 5.01
N ASP A 10 1.37 -34.82 5.56
CA ASP A 10 0.85 -33.72 4.77
C ASP A 10 2.00 -32.96 4.04
N PRO A 11 1.70 -32.32 2.92
CA PRO A 11 2.67 -31.46 2.23
C PRO A 11 3.33 -30.47 3.19
N LYS A 12 4.63 -30.26 3.01
CA LYS A 12 5.39 -29.26 3.79
C LYS A 12 5.27 -27.86 3.21
N ALA A 13 4.79 -27.73 1.99
CA ALA A 13 4.65 -26.47 1.28
C ALA A 13 3.36 -26.47 0.48
N ALA A 14 2.86 -25.25 0.20
CA ALA A 14 1.69 -25.01 -0.65
C ALA A 14 1.96 -23.81 -1.56
N THR A 15 1.25 -23.77 -2.70
CA THR A 15 1.21 -22.58 -3.56
C THR A 15 -0.17 -21.96 -3.45
N ILE A 16 -0.21 -20.70 -3.10
CA ILE A 16 -1.44 -19.89 -3.01
C ILE A 16 -1.55 -19.12 -4.33
N PHE A 17 -2.61 -19.39 -5.08
CA PHE A 17 -2.82 -18.80 -6.41
C PHE A 17 -3.68 -17.54 -6.36
N SER A 18 -4.52 -17.42 -5.35
CA SER A 18 -5.42 -16.29 -5.19
C SER A 18 -5.97 -16.22 -3.76
N GLU A 19 -6.51 -15.08 -3.41
CA GLU A 19 -7.20 -14.84 -2.15
C GLU A 19 -8.64 -14.37 -2.47
N ALA A 20 -9.63 -15.02 -1.84
CA ALA A 20 -11.05 -14.74 -2.11
C ALA A 20 -11.65 -13.62 -1.22
N SER A 21 -10.80 -12.88 -0.49
CA SER A 21 -11.24 -11.71 0.29
C SER A 21 -11.79 -10.63 -0.63
N SER A 22 -12.92 -10.02 -0.23
CA SER A 22 -13.49 -8.89 -0.95
C SER A 22 -14.00 -7.81 -0.01
N PHE A 23 -14.03 -6.58 -0.51
CA PHE A 23 -14.52 -5.40 0.20
C PHE A 23 -15.63 -4.75 -0.62
N ASN A 24 -16.79 -4.60 0.00
CA ASN A 24 -17.99 -4.05 -0.64
C ASN A 24 -18.45 -2.82 0.12
N PHE A 25 -18.75 -1.77 -0.61
CA PHE A 25 -19.29 -0.52 -0.10
C PHE A 25 -20.56 -0.16 -0.90
N PRO A 26 -21.45 0.69 -0.36
CA PRO A 26 -22.59 1.20 -1.12
C PRO A 26 -22.14 2.03 -2.32
N ASP A 27 -22.28 1.52 -3.53
CA ASP A 27 -21.69 2.09 -4.75
C ASP A 27 -22.21 3.50 -5.10
N SER A 28 -23.48 3.78 -4.81
CA SER A 28 -24.13 5.05 -5.15
C SER A 28 -23.68 6.25 -4.30
N VAL A 29 -23.02 6.01 -3.17
CA VAL A 29 -22.65 7.06 -2.19
C VAL A 29 -21.19 7.01 -1.79
N THR A 30 -20.44 6.06 -2.31
CA THR A 30 -19.01 5.89 -1.98
C THR A 30 -18.14 6.46 -3.10
N THR A 31 -17.14 7.22 -2.70
CA THR A 31 -16.07 7.71 -3.57
C THR A 31 -14.71 7.26 -3.05
N THR A 32 -13.70 7.35 -3.89
CA THR A 32 -12.41 6.71 -3.67
C THR A 32 -11.24 7.68 -3.77
N PHE A 33 -10.20 7.40 -2.97
CA PHE A 33 -8.90 8.04 -2.98
C PHE A 33 -7.85 6.91 -3.03
N LEU A 34 -7.53 6.46 -4.24
CA LEU A 34 -6.76 5.25 -4.49
C LEU A 34 -5.55 5.54 -5.39
N CYS A 35 -4.42 4.90 -5.08
CA CYS A 35 -3.21 4.98 -5.90
C CYS A 35 -3.17 3.79 -6.88
N PRO A 36 -3.27 4.02 -8.21
CA PRO A 36 -3.28 2.94 -9.17
C PRO A 36 -1.93 2.22 -9.22
N GLN A 37 -1.99 0.90 -9.32
CA GLN A 37 -0.83 0.08 -9.63
C GLN A 37 -0.44 0.29 -11.09
N ILE A 38 0.84 0.49 -11.38
CA ILE A 38 1.30 0.51 -12.77
C ILE A 38 1.45 -0.91 -13.33
N THR A 39 1.32 -1.03 -14.65
CA THR A 39 1.58 -2.30 -15.35
C THR A 39 3.07 -2.63 -15.36
N PRO A 40 3.44 -3.90 -15.56
CA PRO A 40 4.83 -4.27 -15.84
C PRO A 40 5.34 -3.52 -17.07
N MET A 41 6.40 -2.76 -16.91
CA MET A 41 7.06 -1.99 -17.95
C MET A 41 8.45 -2.58 -18.27
N SER A 42 9.22 -1.97 -19.13
CA SER A 42 10.59 -2.40 -19.44
C SER A 42 11.61 -1.81 -18.45
N GLY A 43 12.77 -2.47 -18.32
CA GLY A 43 13.86 -1.98 -17.49
C GLY A 43 13.49 -1.94 -16.00
N TRP A 44 13.99 -0.97 -15.28
CA TRP A 44 13.77 -0.81 -13.85
C TRP A 44 12.30 -0.52 -13.49
N GLU A 45 11.57 0.11 -14.37
CA GLU A 45 10.15 0.45 -14.19
C GLU A 45 9.25 -0.78 -14.01
N ARG A 46 9.70 -1.95 -14.47
CA ARG A 46 8.96 -3.21 -14.31
C ARG A 46 8.78 -3.63 -12.86
N SER A 47 9.64 -3.19 -11.97
CA SER A 47 9.54 -3.47 -10.54
C SER A 47 8.87 -2.35 -9.74
N LYS A 48 8.56 -1.23 -10.40
CA LYS A 48 7.92 -0.08 -9.76
C LYS A 48 6.44 -0.38 -9.47
N PRO A 49 6.01 -0.35 -8.21
CA PRO A 49 4.64 -0.75 -7.84
C PRO A 49 3.59 0.30 -8.23
N SER A 50 3.86 1.58 -8.02
CA SER A 50 2.96 2.69 -8.29
C SER A 50 3.70 4.01 -8.19
N TYR A 51 3.07 5.10 -8.66
CA TYR A 51 3.47 6.45 -8.35
C TYR A 51 2.61 7.01 -7.24
N GLU A 52 3.24 7.44 -6.18
CA GLU A 52 2.61 8.00 -4.99
C GLU A 52 1.95 9.36 -5.20
N GLU A 53 2.22 10.02 -6.33
CA GLU A 53 1.57 11.29 -6.70
C GLU A 53 0.27 11.10 -7.52
N GLU A 54 -0.02 9.89 -7.97
CA GLU A 54 -1.13 9.62 -8.89
C GLU A 54 -2.33 8.97 -8.16
N TYR A 55 -2.96 9.73 -7.26
CA TYR A 55 -4.16 9.25 -6.57
C TYR A 55 -5.44 9.62 -7.34
N THR A 56 -6.45 8.74 -7.28
CA THR A 56 -7.82 9.16 -7.58
C THR A 56 -8.26 10.17 -6.52
N ALA A 57 -9.08 11.14 -6.90
CA ALA A 57 -9.59 12.15 -5.97
C ALA A 57 -11.11 12.20 -6.06
N ASP A 58 -11.79 11.74 -5.01
CA ASP A 58 -13.26 11.71 -4.91
C ASP A 58 -13.93 11.03 -6.12
N ALA A 59 -13.28 9.97 -6.65
CA ALA A 59 -13.72 9.28 -7.87
C ALA A 59 -14.82 8.26 -7.55
N PRO A 60 -15.78 8.02 -8.47
CA PRO A 60 -16.75 6.94 -8.32
C PRO A 60 -16.07 5.57 -8.16
N MET A 61 -16.71 4.65 -7.44
CA MET A 61 -16.18 3.30 -7.20
C MET A 61 -15.93 2.51 -8.48
N ASP A 62 -16.74 2.70 -9.51
CA ASP A 62 -16.62 2.00 -10.79
C ASP A 62 -15.57 2.64 -11.74
N THR A 63 -14.80 3.60 -11.25
CA THR A 63 -13.63 4.10 -11.96
C THR A 63 -12.61 2.97 -12.09
N THR A 64 -12.26 2.65 -13.32
CA THR A 64 -11.21 1.66 -13.61
C THR A 64 -9.83 2.28 -13.34
N SER A 65 -8.94 1.52 -12.70
CA SER A 65 -7.56 1.95 -12.51
C SER A 65 -6.88 2.23 -13.85
N GLN A 66 -5.92 3.13 -13.86
CA GLN A 66 -5.28 3.63 -15.08
C GLN A 66 -4.80 2.52 -16.03
N TYR A 67 -4.40 1.39 -15.49
CA TYR A 67 -3.87 0.26 -16.26
C TYR A 67 -4.74 -1.01 -16.15
N GLY A 68 -5.88 -0.95 -15.47
CA GLY A 68 -6.77 -2.10 -15.28
C GLY A 68 -6.20 -3.20 -14.39
N VAL A 69 -5.23 -2.89 -13.55
CA VAL A 69 -4.55 -3.88 -12.67
C VAL A 69 -4.77 -3.61 -11.18
N GLY A 70 -5.60 -2.63 -10.86
CA GLY A 70 -6.01 -2.31 -9.49
C GLY A 70 -5.15 -1.25 -8.80
N TYR A 71 -5.20 -1.23 -7.47
CA TYR A 71 -4.70 -0.15 -6.63
C TYR A 71 -3.84 -0.67 -5.50
N THR A 72 -2.74 0.03 -5.21
CA THR A 72 -1.85 -0.31 -4.09
C THR A 72 -2.45 0.09 -2.75
N PHE A 73 -2.17 -0.68 -1.71
CA PHE A 73 -2.53 -0.31 -0.35
C PHE A 73 -1.66 0.84 0.20
N PRO A 74 -2.21 1.67 1.09
CA PRO A 74 -3.58 1.68 1.63
C PRO A 74 -4.60 2.29 0.66
N CYS A 75 -5.87 1.87 0.76
CA CYS A 75 -6.98 2.30 -0.08
C CYS A 75 -8.04 3.02 0.77
N LEU A 76 -8.30 4.30 0.49
CA LEU A 76 -9.23 5.13 1.26
C LEU A 76 -10.55 5.32 0.50
N PHE A 77 -11.65 5.18 1.24
CA PHE A 77 -13.03 5.33 0.77
C PHE A 77 -13.76 6.37 1.60
N HIS A 78 -14.52 7.22 0.93
CA HIS A 78 -15.43 8.17 1.53
C HIS A 78 -16.87 7.75 1.23
N ILE A 79 -17.63 7.43 2.28
CA ILE A 79 -19.02 6.98 2.19
C ILE A 79 -19.90 8.15 2.61
N LYS A 80 -20.54 8.81 1.64
CA LYS A 80 -21.37 10.00 1.86
C LYS A 80 -22.70 9.58 2.48
N ALA A 81 -23.07 10.26 3.55
CA ALA A 81 -24.37 10.03 4.16
C ALA A 81 -25.52 10.38 3.21
N GLN A 82 -26.48 9.51 3.09
CA GLN A 82 -27.77 9.89 2.52
C GLN A 82 -28.58 10.60 3.63
N SER A 83 -29.09 11.78 3.34
CA SER A 83 -29.99 12.47 4.26
C SER A 83 -31.16 11.53 4.60
N ALA A 84 -31.24 11.09 5.84
CA ALA A 84 -32.43 10.37 6.28
C ALA A 84 -33.61 11.34 6.30
N ASP A 85 -34.76 10.93 5.78
CA ASP A 85 -36.00 11.72 5.76
C ASP A 85 -36.43 12.22 7.16
N ASN A 86 -35.77 11.79 8.20
CA ASN A 86 -36.10 12.07 9.62
C ASN A 86 -35.21 13.07 10.30
N GLY A 87 -34.28 13.77 9.58
CA GLY A 87 -33.45 14.82 10.14
C GLY A 87 -32.40 14.34 11.16
N SER A 88 -32.15 13.03 11.28
CA SER A 88 -30.99 12.53 12.02
C SER A 88 -29.75 12.77 11.16
N ASP A 89 -28.76 13.42 11.76
CA ASP A 89 -27.47 13.71 11.16
C ASP A 89 -26.73 12.39 10.90
N SER A 90 -26.92 11.85 9.69
CA SER A 90 -26.16 10.72 9.21
C SER A 90 -24.85 11.27 8.66
N GLY A 91 -23.85 11.45 9.53
CA GLY A 91 -22.54 11.97 9.14
C GLY A 91 -21.87 11.06 8.10
N ASP A 92 -20.98 11.64 7.30
CA ASP A 92 -20.12 10.89 6.37
C ASP A 92 -19.24 9.90 7.13
N TYR A 93 -18.88 8.81 6.46
CA TYR A 93 -17.95 7.81 6.98
C TYR A 93 -16.74 7.67 6.07
N TRP A 94 -15.62 7.34 6.69
CA TRP A 94 -14.37 7.04 6.03
C TRP A 94 -13.97 5.60 6.34
N ALA A 95 -13.49 4.88 5.34
CA ALA A 95 -12.98 3.53 5.51
C ALA A 95 -11.61 3.41 4.84
N LEU A 96 -10.61 2.97 5.61
CA LEU A 96 -9.28 2.66 5.10
C LEU A 96 -9.13 1.15 5.04
N VAL A 97 -8.94 0.61 3.85
CA VAL A 97 -8.57 -0.79 3.63
C VAL A 97 -7.06 -0.86 3.45
N SER A 98 -6.42 -1.72 4.21
CA SER A 98 -4.96 -1.88 4.18
C SER A 98 -4.55 -3.31 4.52
N GLU A 99 -3.25 -3.53 4.61
CA GLU A 99 -2.65 -4.79 5.04
C GLU A 99 -1.53 -4.54 6.04
N THR A 100 -1.23 -5.55 6.86
CA THR A 100 -0.06 -5.57 7.75
C THR A 100 0.46 -6.98 7.94
N GLY A 101 1.71 -7.10 8.41
CA GLY A 101 2.40 -8.39 8.52
C GLY A 101 2.88 -8.95 7.19
N VAL A 102 3.07 -8.07 6.20
CA VAL A 102 3.64 -8.43 4.90
C VAL A 102 5.14 -8.65 5.05
N ASP A 103 5.61 -9.75 4.49
CA ASP A 103 7.03 -10.06 4.44
C ASP A 103 7.39 -10.80 3.13
N GLY A 104 8.68 -11.16 2.96
CA GLY A 104 9.17 -11.85 1.78
C GLY A 104 8.60 -13.26 1.54
N ASN A 105 7.78 -13.78 2.44
CA ASN A 105 7.15 -15.10 2.30
C ASN A 105 5.76 -15.05 1.64
N TYR A 106 5.31 -13.87 1.25
CA TYR A 106 4.05 -13.69 0.55
C TYR A 106 4.21 -12.79 -0.68
N VAL A 107 3.17 -12.68 -1.50
CA VAL A 107 3.18 -11.79 -2.67
C VAL A 107 2.85 -10.36 -2.27
N GLY A 108 3.34 -9.39 -3.04
CA GLY A 108 2.87 -8.01 -2.97
C GLY A 108 1.45 -7.93 -3.52
N SER A 109 0.45 -7.99 -2.64
CA SER A 109 -0.96 -7.91 -3.00
C SER A 109 -1.44 -6.47 -3.11
N ARG A 110 -2.56 -6.29 -3.78
CA ARG A 110 -3.21 -5.00 -4.01
C ARG A 110 -4.73 -5.15 -4.03
N LEU A 111 -5.46 -4.07 -4.10
CA LEU A 111 -6.90 -4.08 -4.31
C LEU A 111 -7.18 -4.13 -5.83
N SER A 112 -8.09 -5.00 -6.27
CA SER A 112 -8.53 -5.06 -7.67
C SER A 112 -9.27 -3.79 -8.09
N ASP A 113 -9.55 -3.64 -9.38
CA ASP A 113 -10.63 -2.78 -9.81
C ASP A 113 -11.98 -3.26 -9.23
N TYR A 114 -12.93 -2.33 -9.11
CA TYR A 114 -14.27 -2.66 -8.62
C TYR A 114 -15.04 -3.52 -9.61
N ASN A 115 -15.74 -4.50 -9.09
CA ASN A 115 -16.69 -5.30 -9.83
C ASN A 115 -18.01 -5.36 -9.05
N ARG A 116 -19.14 -5.12 -9.72
CA ARG A 116 -20.46 -5.07 -9.06
C ARG A 116 -20.90 -6.38 -8.41
N GLU A 117 -20.41 -7.51 -8.88
CA GLU A 117 -20.77 -8.81 -8.34
C GLU A 117 -19.85 -9.23 -7.18
N THR A 118 -18.58 -8.87 -7.23
CA THR A 118 -17.56 -9.33 -6.27
C THR A 118 -17.01 -8.25 -5.36
N GLY A 119 -17.27 -6.97 -5.66
CA GLY A 119 -16.64 -5.84 -4.99
C GLY A 119 -15.19 -5.65 -5.40
N TYR A 120 -14.42 -5.01 -4.55
CA TYR A 120 -12.96 -4.98 -4.63
C TYR A 120 -12.41 -6.27 -4.03
N THR A 121 -11.61 -7.01 -4.77
CA THR A 121 -10.97 -8.25 -4.32
C THR A 121 -9.47 -8.06 -4.10
N ILE A 122 -8.84 -9.00 -3.42
CA ILE A 122 -7.37 -9.01 -3.33
C ILE A 122 -6.82 -9.51 -4.67
N ALA A 123 -6.01 -8.68 -5.31
CA ALA A 123 -5.31 -9.03 -6.55
C ALA A 123 -3.83 -9.35 -6.26
N PHE A 124 -3.33 -10.37 -6.92
CA PHE A 124 -1.94 -10.78 -6.88
C PHE A 124 -1.13 -10.10 -8.01
N PRO A 125 0.21 -10.15 -7.96
CA PRO A 125 1.06 -9.57 -8.99
C PRO A 125 0.71 -10.03 -10.40
N GLN A 126 0.89 -9.15 -11.36
CA GLN A 126 0.72 -9.48 -12.78
C GLN A 126 1.94 -10.24 -13.31
N PRO A 127 1.76 -11.13 -14.29
CA PRO A 127 2.89 -11.74 -14.98
C PRO A 127 3.84 -10.67 -15.55
N GLY A 128 5.13 -10.82 -15.29
CA GLY A 128 6.16 -9.90 -15.75
C GLY A 128 6.54 -8.77 -14.76
N GLU A 129 5.83 -8.61 -13.65
CA GLU A 129 6.29 -7.76 -12.55
C GLU A 129 7.65 -8.22 -12.00
N ASN A 130 8.34 -7.35 -11.25
CA ASN A 130 9.68 -7.62 -10.73
C ASN A 130 10.68 -8.03 -11.83
N ASN A 131 10.66 -7.35 -12.96
CA ASN A 131 11.48 -7.65 -14.14
C ASN A 131 11.32 -9.10 -14.67
N GLY A 132 10.18 -9.73 -14.42
CA GLY A 132 9.90 -11.11 -14.79
C GLY A 132 10.58 -12.15 -13.89
N ASN A 133 11.12 -11.74 -12.76
CA ASN A 133 11.70 -12.65 -11.78
C ASN A 133 10.63 -13.15 -10.81
N GLY A 134 10.69 -14.42 -10.46
CA GLY A 134 9.73 -15.04 -9.56
C GLY A 134 8.41 -15.43 -10.23
N THR A 135 7.39 -15.60 -9.42
CA THR A 135 6.03 -15.96 -9.85
C THR A 135 5.00 -15.02 -9.24
N PRO A 136 3.82 -14.84 -9.85
CA PRO A 136 2.74 -14.08 -9.26
C PRO A 136 2.03 -14.82 -8.11
N TYR A 137 2.52 -15.95 -7.68
CA TYR A 137 1.92 -16.82 -6.67
C TYR A 137 2.80 -16.92 -5.43
N ALA A 138 2.18 -17.07 -4.26
CA ALA A 138 2.92 -17.27 -3.02
C ALA A 138 3.24 -18.75 -2.82
N ALA A 139 4.52 -19.13 -2.84
CA ALA A 139 4.98 -20.44 -2.41
C ALA A 139 5.37 -20.37 -0.92
N VAL A 140 4.61 -21.07 -0.08
CA VAL A 140 4.72 -20.95 1.36
C VAL A 140 5.03 -22.29 2.03
N GLU A 141 5.82 -22.24 3.10
CA GLU A 141 6.04 -23.40 3.96
C GLU A 141 4.89 -23.52 4.97
N LEU A 142 4.43 -24.74 5.21
CA LEU A 142 3.32 -25.03 6.12
C LEU A 142 3.80 -25.46 7.54
N PRO A 143 3.13 -25.01 8.61
CA PRO A 143 1.92 -24.18 8.65
C PRO A 143 2.21 -22.72 8.28
N PHE A 144 1.27 -22.05 7.63
CA PHE A 144 1.42 -20.66 7.18
C PHE A 144 0.22 -19.79 7.57
N SER A 145 0.45 -18.51 7.81
CA SER A 145 -0.59 -17.51 7.98
C SER A 145 -0.36 -16.37 6.98
N THR A 146 -1.43 -15.98 6.26
CA THR A 146 -1.37 -14.86 5.33
C THR A 146 -1.21 -13.53 6.08
N PRO A 147 -0.77 -12.45 5.40
CA PRO A 147 -0.88 -11.11 5.94
C PRO A 147 -2.29 -10.77 6.42
N TRP A 148 -2.40 -9.85 7.37
CA TRP A 148 -3.67 -9.32 7.82
C TRP A 148 -4.26 -8.37 6.79
N ARG A 149 -5.57 -8.46 6.57
CA ARG A 149 -6.35 -7.45 5.85
C ARG A 149 -7.08 -6.62 6.90
N THR A 150 -6.87 -5.32 6.87
CA THR A 150 -7.39 -4.40 7.89
C THR A 150 -8.40 -3.44 7.30
N ILE A 151 -9.41 -3.09 8.10
CA ILE A 151 -10.36 -2.03 7.80
C ILE A 151 -10.42 -1.11 9.02
N THR A 152 -10.06 0.15 8.81
CA THR A 152 -10.27 1.20 9.81
C THR A 152 -11.45 2.06 9.38
N ILE A 153 -12.42 2.26 10.27
CA ILE A 153 -13.65 3.04 9.97
C ILE A 153 -13.74 4.20 10.94
N GLY A 154 -14.09 5.36 10.41
CA GLY A 154 -14.32 6.58 11.19
C GLY A 154 -15.42 7.46 10.60
N ASN A 155 -16.00 8.30 11.44
CA ASN A 155 -16.91 9.37 11.01
C ASN A 155 -16.18 10.67 10.63
N SER A 156 -14.87 10.62 10.59
CA SER A 156 -13.95 11.66 10.13
C SER A 156 -12.63 11.02 9.72
N LEU A 157 -11.69 11.79 9.19
CA LEU A 157 -10.35 11.33 8.88
C LEU A 157 -9.46 11.11 10.11
N GLN A 158 -9.83 11.66 11.28
CA GLN A 158 -9.01 11.55 12.48
C GLN A 158 -8.75 10.09 12.89
N PRO A 159 -9.75 9.19 13.03
CA PRO A 159 -9.50 7.77 13.35
C PRO A 159 -8.67 7.05 12.27
N ILE A 160 -8.73 7.51 11.03
CA ILE A 160 -7.93 6.94 9.93
C ILE A 160 -6.45 7.31 10.10
N VAL A 161 -6.16 8.57 10.41
CA VAL A 161 -4.78 9.07 10.60
C VAL A 161 -4.15 8.53 11.88
N GLU A 162 -4.95 8.39 12.94
CA GLU A 162 -4.50 7.97 14.26
C GLU A 162 -4.53 6.44 14.46
N THR A 163 -4.87 5.66 13.42
CA THR A 163 -4.99 4.19 13.57
C THR A 163 -3.67 3.55 13.99
N THR A 164 -3.74 2.69 14.98
CA THR A 164 -2.61 1.87 15.46
C THR A 164 -2.73 0.40 15.05
N ILE A 165 -3.79 0.04 14.35
CA ILE A 165 -4.09 -1.35 13.95
C ILE A 165 -2.88 -2.11 13.38
N PRO A 166 -2.04 -1.53 12.48
CA PRO A 166 -0.88 -2.23 11.97
C PRO A 166 0.11 -2.67 13.04
N TYR A 167 0.27 -1.86 14.08
CA TYR A 167 1.19 -2.12 15.20
C TYR A 167 0.56 -3.00 16.29
N ASP A 168 -0.77 -2.99 16.41
CA ASP A 168 -1.50 -3.78 17.38
C ASP A 168 -1.60 -5.26 16.96
N LEU A 169 -1.54 -5.53 15.66
CA LEU A 169 -1.71 -6.87 15.09
C LEU A 169 -0.39 -7.61 14.85
N VAL A 170 0.71 -6.90 14.69
CA VAL A 170 2.01 -7.48 14.32
C VAL A 170 3.12 -6.80 15.09
N ASP A 171 3.91 -7.59 15.77
CA ASP A 171 5.10 -7.11 16.45
C ASP A 171 6.13 -6.56 15.47
N PRO A 172 6.89 -5.51 15.85
CA PRO A 172 8.00 -5.02 15.04
C PRO A 172 9.00 -6.14 14.76
N LYS A 173 9.37 -6.30 13.51
CA LYS A 173 10.35 -7.31 13.08
C LYS A 173 11.78 -6.94 13.49
N TYR A 174 12.04 -5.65 13.61
CA TYR A 174 13.33 -5.08 13.96
C TYR A 174 13.15 -3.95 14.97
N GLU A 175 14.03 -3.90 15.91
CA GLU A 175 14.18 -2.75 16.80
C GLU A 175 15.32 -1.88 16.28
N ALA A 176 15.15 -0.56 16.31
CA ALA A 176 16.20 0.35 15.95
C ALA A 176 17.34 0.26 16.97
N SER A 177 18.57 0.06 16.51
CA SER A 177 19.75 0.03 17.38
C SER A 177 20.20 1.43 17.83
N THR A 178 19.59 2.47 17.30
CA THR A 178 19.90 3.87 17.54
C THR A 178 18.62 4.69 17.53
N ASP A 179 18.49 5.61 18.47
CA ASP A 179 17.43 6.60 18.44
C ASP A 179 17.68 7.61 17.32
N TYR A 180 16.73 7.73 16.40
CA TYR A 180 16.80 8.70 15.32
C TYR A 180 16.19 10.03 15.78
N THR A 181 16.96 11.09 15.59
CA THR A 181 16.49 12.45 15.90
C THR A 181 15.99 13.11 14.62
N PRO A 182 14.77 13.63 14.58
CA PRO A 182 14.31 14.46 13.46
C PRO A 182 15.21 15.68 13.25
N GLY A 183 15.41 16.05 11.99
CA GLY A 183 16.28 17.19 11.67
C GLY A 183 16.01 17.72 10.26
N ARG A 184 16.72 18.80 9.93
CA ARG A 184 16.68 19.41 8.59
C ARG A 184 17.72 18.79 7.70
N TYR A 185 17.42 18.74 6.40
CA TYR A 185 18.34 18.19 5.43
C TYR A 185 18.35 19.00 4.13
N THR A 186 19.42 18.86 3.38
CA THR A 186 19.48 19.27 1.98
C THR A 186 19.21 18.08 1.08
N TRP A 187 18.57 18.32 -0.06
CA TRP A 187 18.22 17.30 -1.02
C TRP A 187 18.38 17.85 -2.44
N SER A 188 19.36 17.34 -3.18
CA SER A 188 19.71 17.84 -4.49
C SER A 188 18.60 17.63 -5.53
N TRP A 189 17.87 16.55 -5.42
CA TRP A 189 16.81 16.18 -6.36
C TRP A 189 15.70 17.23 -6.47
N LEU A 190 15.35 17.91 -5.38
CA LEU A 190 14.36 18.99 -5.40
C LEU A 190 14.73 20.15 -6.36
N LEU A 191 16.01 20.39 -6.58
CA LEU A 191 16.49 21.49 -7.44
C LEU A 191 16.95 21.01 -8.81
N TRP A 192 17.65 19.88 -8.86
CA TRP A 192 18.39 19.45 -10.04
C TRP A 192 17.97 18.08 -10.56
N GLN A 193 17.02 17.40 -9.92
CA GLN A 193 16.48 16.10 -10.32
C GLN A 193 17.55 15.00 -10.39
N ASP A 194 17.24 13.88 -11.04
CA ASP A 194 18.11 12.69 -11.14
C ASP A 194 19.56 12.95 -11.57
N PRO A 195 19.85 13.87 -12.53
CA PRO A 195 21.24 14.14 -12.92
C PRO A 195 22.13 14.61 -11.78
N SER A 196 21.55 15.11 -10.69
CA SER A 196 22.30 15.59 -9.51
C SER A 196 22.75 14.47 -8.56
N VAL A 197 22.28 13.25 -8.76
CA VAL A 197 22.69 12.10 -7.94
C VAL A 197 24.07 11.61 -8.38
N ASN A 198 25.06 12.45 -8.16
CA ASN A 198 26.46 12.20 -8.47
C ASN A 198 27.37 12.83 -7.41
N TYR A 199 28.60 12.37 -7.33
CA TYR A 199 29.57 12.79 -6.31
C TYR A 199 29.82 14.31 -6.25
N ASN A 200 29.98 14.97 -7.38
CA ASN A 200 30.35 16.39 -7.41
C ASN A 200 29.20 17.28 -6.95
N ASP A 201 27.98 16.97 -7.37
CA ASP A 201 26.81 17.72 -6.98
C ASP A 201 26.45 17.44 -5.51
N GLN A 202 26.52 16.20 -5.07
CA GLN A 202 26.26 15.84 -3.68
C GLN A 202 27.22 16.57 -2.71
N ARG A 203 28.48 16.76 -3.08
CA ARG A 203 29.41 17.57 -2.26
C ARG A 203 28.91 19.00 -2.03
N GLN A 204 28.32 19.64 -3.05
CA GLN A 204 27.78 21.00 -2.90
C GLN A 204 26.62 21.03 -1.90
N PHE A 205 25.77 19.99 -1.89
CA PHE A 205 24.69 19.88 -0.93
C PHE A 205 25.16 19.53 0.48
N ILE A 206 26.26 18.80 0.63
CA ILE A 206 26.93 18.59 1.92
C ILE A 206 27.47 19.92 2.45
N ASP A 207 28.17 20.69 1.62
CA ASP A 207 28.69 22.00 1.99
C ASP A 207 27.55 22.98 2.35
N LEU A 208 26.44 22.90 1.61
CA LEU A 208 25.23 23.70 1.89
C LEU A 208 24.60 23.32 3.24
N ALA A 209 24.45 22.05 3.51
CA ALA A 209 23.93 21.56 4.79
C ALA A 209 24.82 22.03 5.95
N ASN A 210 26.12 21.89 5.81
CA ASN A 210 27.08 22.37 6.81
C ASN A 210 27.00 23.90 7.01
N HIS A 211 26.88 24.67 5.93
CA HIS A 211 26.77 26.13 6.00
C HIS A 211 25.52 26.58 6.78
N PHE A 212 24.40 25.91 6.59
CA PHE A 212 23.14 26.24 7.29
C PHE A 212 22.98 25.52 8.63
N GLY A 213 23.91 24.67 9.03
CA GLY A 213 23.82 23.89 10.26
C GLY A 213 22.67 22.85 10.19
N TYR A 214 22.45 22.25 9.02
CA TYR A 214 21.50 21.15 8.87
C TYR A 214 22.13 19.84 9.30
N GLU A 215 21.34 19.00 9.89
CA GLU A 215 21.77 17.75 10.51
C GLU A 215 22.06 16.65 9.47
N TYR A 216 21.40 16.71 8.31
CA TYR A 216 21.41 15.63 7.33
C TYR A 216 21.58 16.12 5.89
N VAL A 217 21.97 15.19 5.03
CA VAL A 217 21.91 15.30 3.58
C VAL A 217 21.17 14.05 3.06
N LEU A 218 20.15 14.26 2.25
CA LEU A 218 19.47 13.15 1.57
C LEU A 218 20.15 12.95 0.21
N VAL A 219 20.65 11.76 -0.01
CA VAL A 219 21.15 11.26 -1.30
C VAL A 219 20.14 10.24 -1.81
N ASP A 220 19.53 10.49 -2.98
CA ASP A 220 18.51 9.67 -3.61
C ASP A 220 19.07 8.37 -4.19
#